data_02070e8a4bfc4323dc7ac6695f3cdddd
#
_entry.id   02070e8a4bfc4323dc7ac6695f3cdddd
#
_cell.length_a   1.000
_cell.length_b   1.000
_cell.length_c   1.000
_cell.angle_alpha   90.00
_cell.angle_beta   90.00
_cell.angle_gamma   90.00
#
_symmetry.space_group_name_H-M   'P 1'
#
loop_
_entity.id
_entity.type
_entity.pdbx_description
1 polymer ?
#
loop_
_entity_poly.entity_id
_entity_poly.type
_entity_poly.pdbx_seq_one_letter_code
_entity_poly.pdbx_strand_id
1 'polypeptide(L)'
;MKNKVIIYTANDGKTKIDVKLEEDTLWLTQAQMCELYQTSKSNVSEHIKHIFEEGELNEESVVRKFRTTAADGKEYLVSHYNLDMIIALGYRVRSIIATRFRQWATERLKEYIVKGFTLDDERLKKLGGGSYWKELLERIRDIRASEKVLYRQILEIYATSIDYDPRAQVSQEFFKKVQNKIHYAIHGHTATELIVERADAEKDFMGLLTFKGNHPTLIEAKTAKNYLNEKELRALGQLVSGYLDFAERQAEREQVMTMNDWAAYLDRILTMSGEQLLQGSGSVSHEEAMEHATMEYRKYKQRTLSDVERDYLFSIKSIEDSVKKND
;
A
#
# COMPACT_ATOMS: atom_id res chain seq x y z
N MET A 1 -17.04 -20.54 16.56
CA MET A 1 -15.82 -21.36 16.47
C MET A 1 -14.72 -20.62 17.22
N LYS A 2 -14.06 -21.26 18.23
CA LYS A 2 -12.93 -20.62 18.93
C LYS A 2 -11.75 -20.54 17.96
N ASN A 3 -11.47 -19.37 17.39
CA ASN A 3 -10.27 -19.17 16.58
C ASN A 3 -9.04 -19.20 17.48
N LYS A 4 -8.25 -20.24 17.35
CA LYS A 4 -7.01 -20.42 18.06
C LYS A 4 -5.91 -19.65 17.36
N VAL A 5 -5.54 -18.46 17.85
CA VAL A 5 -4.39 -17.72 17.35
C VAL A 5 -3.18 -18.09 18.21
N ILE A 6 -2.15 -18.61 17.57
CA ILE A 6 -0.86 -18.87 18.20
C ILE A 6 -0.03 -17.60 18.07
N ILE A 7 0.09 -16.83 19.14
CA ILE A 7 0.95 -15.63 19.14
C ILE A 7 2.43 -16.01 19.11
N TYR A 8 2.78 -17.10 19.80
CA TYR A 8 4.13 -17.61 19.88
C TYR A 8 4.09 -19.10 20.25
N THR A 9 4.75 -19.92 19.45
CA THR A 9 5.00 -21.33 19.81
C THR A 9 6.42 -21.41 20.34
N ALA A 10 6.58 -21.63 21.64
CA ALA A 10 7.90 -21.96 22.18
C ALA A 10 8.42 -23.24 21.49
N ASN A 11 9.73 -23.35 21.28
CA ASN A 11 10.35 -24.52 20.64
C ASN A 11 10.06 -25.85 21.35
N ASP A 12 9.49 -25.81 22.57
CA ASP A 12 9.04 -26.97 23.34
C ASP A 12 7.60 -27.41 23.03
N GLY A 13 6.87 -26.68 22.18
CA GLY A 13 5.51 -27.00 21.76
C GLY A 13 4.43 -26.93 22.88
N LYS A 14 4.78 -26.49 24.07
CA LYS A 14 3.94 -26.65 25.28
C LYS A 14 3.08 -25.45 25.65
N THR A 15 3.40 -24.26 25.16
CA THR A 15 2.62 -23.06 25.51
C THR A 15 1.52 -22.82 24.49
N LYS A 16 0.34 -23.42 24.71
CA LYS A 16 -0.88 -23.15 23.94
C LYS A 16 -1.82 -22.34 24.83
N ILE A 17 -2.00 -21.06 24.51
CA ILE A 17 -2.94 -20.20 25.22
C ILE A 17 -4.19 -20.03 24.37
N ASP A 18 -5.36 -20.31 24.96
CA ASP A 18 -6.65 -20.05 24.32
C ASP A 18 -6.88 -18.54 24.30
N VAL A 19 -6.92 -17.98 23.12
CA VAL A 19 -7.01 -16.54 22.90
C VAL A 19 -8.39 -16.18 22.36
N LYS A 20 -8.97 -15.10 22.86
CA LYS A 20 -10.19 -14.53 22.32
C LYS A 20 -9.81 -13.52 21.22
N LEU A 21 -10.17 -13.81 19.98
CA LEU A 21 -10.10 -12.87 18.87
C LEU A 21 -11.42 -12.12 18.78
N GLU A 22 -11.34 -10.79 18.78
CA GLU A 22 -12.48 -9.92 18.59
C GLU A 22 -11.99 -8.60 17.95
N GLU A 23 -12.64 -8.13 16.91
CA GLU A 23 -12.30 -6.87 16.20
C GLU A 23 -10.82 -6.80 15.74
N ASP A 24 -10.32 -7.86 15.10
CA ASP A 24 -8.93 -7.96 14.58
C ASP A 24 -7.81 -7.87 15.63
N THR A 25 -8.14 -7.93 16.92
CA THR A 25 -7.15 -8.00 18.01
C THR A 25 -7.42 -9.21 18.91
N LEU A 26 -6.43 -9.56 19.70
CA LEU A 26 -6.57 -10.62 20.67
C LEU A 26 -6.61 -10.05 22.07
N TRP A 27 -7.38 -10.71 22.94
CA TRP A 27 -7.62 -10.28 24.31
C TRP A 27 -7.17 -11.36 25.29
N LEU A 28 -6.28 -11.00 26.22
CA LEU A 28 -5.81 -11.88 27.30
C LEU A 28 -6.16 -11.29 28.66
N THR A 29 -6.48 -12.17 29.60
CA THR A 29 -6.54 -11.83 31.01
C THR A 29 -5.14 -11.66 31.58
N GLN A 30 -5.02 -11.00 32.73
CA GLN A 30 -3.74 -10.90 33.43
C GLN A 30 -3.16 -12.29 33.80
N ALA A 31 -4.02 -13.25 34.16
CA ALA A 31 -3.58 -14.63 34.45
C ALA A 31 -2.98 -15.29 33.19
N GLN A 32 -3.61 -15.13 32.05
CA GLN A 32 -3.09 -15.64 30.77
C GLN A 32 -1.77 -14.98 30.36
N MET A 33 -1.60 -13.67 30.63
CA MET A 33 -0.32 -12.98 30.41
C MET A 33 0.79 -13.47 31.35
N CYS A 34 0.45 -13.80 32.61
CA CYS A 34 1.41 -14.44 33.53
C CYS A 34 1.87 -15.79 33.00
N GLU A 35 0.95 -16.59 32.48
CA GLU A 35 1.25 -17.89 31.86
C GLU A 35 2.08 -17.74 30.60
N LEU A 36 1.68 -16.80 29.71
CA LEU A 36 2.37 -16.51 28.46
C LEU A 36 3.84 -16.16 28.70
N TYR A 37 4.12 -15.28 29.64
CA TYR A 37 5.48 -14.79 29.92
C TYR A 37 6.18 -15.55 31.05
N GLN A 38 5.55 -16.55 31.64
CA GLN A 38 6.07 -17.34 32.77
C GLN A 38 6.59 -16.43 33.89
N THR A 39 5.73 -15.53 34.36
CA THR A 39 6.06 -14.53 35.40
C THR A 39 4.94 -14.43 36.44
N SER A 40 5.21 -13.76 37.57
CA SER A 40 4.25 -13.62 38.66
C SER A 40 3.18 -12.56 38.34
N LYS A 41 2.02 -12.68 39.00
CA LYS A 41 0.93 -11.73 38.92
C LYS A 41 1.34 -10.33 39.40
N SER A 42 2.14 -10.25 40.47
CA SER A 42 2.66 -8.98 40.98
C SER A 42 3.52 -8.25 39.95
N ASN A 43 4.41 -8.97 39.27
CA ASN A 43 5.28 -8.43 38.23
C ASN A 43 4.46 -7.90 37.04
N VAL A 44 3.47 -8.66 36.58
CA VAL A 44 2.57 -8.22 35.48
C VAL A 44 1.78 -6.97 35.92
N SER A 45 1.21 -6.95 37.13
CA SER A 45 0.47 -5.80 37.65
C SER A 45 1.32 -4.54 37.75
N GLU A 46 2.55 -4.66 38.21
CA GLU A 46 3.51 -3.56 38.33
C GLU A 46 3.86 -2.97 36.96
N HIS A 47 4.17 -3.81 35.99
CA HIS A 47 4.47 -3.34 34.63
C HIS A 47 3.25 -2.70 33.96
N ILE A 48 2.04 -3.25 34.09
CA ILE A 48 0.81 -2.63 33.56
C ILE A 48 0.62 -1.24 34.16
N LYS A 49 0.81 -1.11 35.50
CA LYS A 49 0.72 0.19 36.16
C LYS A 49 1.71 1.20 35.58
N HIS A 50 2.99 0.83 35.43
CA HIS A 50 4.01 1.70 34.88
C HIS A 50 3.74 2.09 33.40
N ILE A 51 3.20 1.15 32.57
CA ILE A 51 2.82 1.45 31.19
C ILE A 51 1.78 2.57 31.13
N PHE A 52 0.80 2.57 32.03
CA PHE A 52 -0.21 3.63 32.09
C PHE A 52 0.35 4.93 32.70
N GLU A 53 1.15 4.85 33.77
CA GLU A 53 1.76 6.01 34.42
C GLU A 53 2.74 6.76 33.51
N GLU A 54 3.47 6.03 32.68
CA GLU A 54 4.41 6.60 31.70
C GLU A 54 3.71 7.11 30.41
N GLY A 55 2.39 6.83 30.28
CA GLY A 55 1.62 7.25 29.11
C GLY A 55 1.95 6.47 27.83
N GLU A 56 2.61 5.29 27.94
CA GLU A 56 2.90 4.45 26.77
C GLU A 56 1.62 3.92 26.12
N LEU A 57 0.63 3.56 26.94
CA LEU A 57 -0.71 3.16 26.48
C LEU A 57 -1.80 3.83 27.30
N ASN A 58 -2.97 4.07 26.68
CA ASN A 58 -4.16 4.56 27.37
C ASN A 58 -5.04 3.38 27.82
N GLU A 59 -5.42 3.35 29.11
CA GLU A 59 -6.24 2.27 29.68
C GLU A 59 -7.54 2.07 28.92
N GLU A 60 -8.24 3.13 28.53
CA GLU A 60 -9.52 3.05 27.83
C GLU A 60 -9.42 2.35 26.47
N SER A 61 -8.24 2.43 25.81
CA SER A 61 -8.03 1.83 24.49
C SER A 61 -7.58 0.36 24.56
N VAL A 62 -6.97 -0.07 25.66
CA VAL A 62 -6.34 -1.39 25.75
C VAL A 62 -6.96 -2.33 26.77
N VAL A 63 -7.93 -1.87 27.57
CA VAL A 63 -8.60 -2.70 28.60
C VAL A 63 -10.10 -2.79 28.31
N ARG A 64 -10.62 -4.02 28.26
CA ARG A 64 -12.07 -4.29 28.22
C ARG A 64 -12.44 -5.31 29.30
N LYS A 65 -13.64 -5.14 29.86
CA LYS A 65 -14.21 -6.08 30.81
C LYS A 65 -15.17 -7.04 30.12
N PHE A 66 -14.87 -8.33 30.17
CA PHE A 66 -15.73 -9.38 29.64
C PHE A 66 -16.34 -10.21 30.76
N ARG A 67 -17.58 -10.66 30.56
CA ARG A 67 -18.20 -11.65 31.43
C ARG A 67 -17.56 -13.00 31.18
N THR A 68 -17.07 -13.63 32.24
CA THR A 68 -16.43 -14.95 32.21
C THR A 68 -17.09 -15.84 33.26
N THR A 69 -17.57 -17.02 32.85
CA THR A 69 -18.11 -18.01 33.76
C THR A 69 -16.95 -18.76 34.41
N ALA A 70 -16.85 -18.66 35.71
CA ALA A 70 -15.85 -19.41 36.50
C ALA A 70 -16.22 -20.87 36.69
N ALA A 71 -15.30 -21.67 37.25
CA ALA A 71 -15.53 -23.10 37.52
C ALA A 71 -16.65 -23.33 38.54
N ASP A 72 -17.00 -22.34 39.35
CA ASP A 72 -18.11 -22.38 40.33
C ASP A 72 -19.49 -22.08 39.68
N GLY A 73 -19.54 -21.88 38.34
CA GLY A 73 -20.75 -21.56 37.59
C GLY A 73 -21.19 -20.09 37.69
N LYS A 74 -20.48 -19.24 38.43
CA LYS A 74 -20.79 -17.80 38.54
C LYS A 74 -20.14 -16.97 37.46
N GLU A 75 -20.82 -15.88 37.06
CA GLU A 75 -20.29 -14.91 36.10
C GLU A 75 -19.54 -13.79 36.81
N TYR A 76 -18.33 -13.52 36.32
CA TYR A 76 -17.49 -12.41 36.79
C TYR A 76 -17.12 -11.49 35.64
N LEU A 77 -17.06 -10.19 35.92
CA LEU A 77 -16.47 -9.21 35.01
C LEU A 77 -14.95 -9.23 35.18
N VAL A 78 -14.27 -9.76 34.17
CA VAL A 78 -12.81 -9.88 34.17
C VAL A 78 -12.19 -8.93 33.16
N SER A 79 -11.19 -8.17 33.61
CA SER A 79 -10.41 -7.30 32.72
C SER A 79 -9.55 -8.14 31.78
N HIS A 80 -9.64 -7.81 30.49
CA HIS A 80 -8.83 -8.34 29.42
C HIS A 80 -8.05 -7.20 28.79
N TYR A 81 -6.89 -7.52 28.30
CA TYR A 81 -5.92 -6.60 27.70
C TYR A 81 -5.70 -6.98 26.26
N ASN A 82 -5.66 -6.00 25.37
CA ASN A 82 -5.49 -6.21 23.94
C ASN A 82 -4.03 -6.53 23.55
N LEU A 83 -3.78 -6.72 22.25
CA LEU A 83 -2.47 -7.06 21.71
C LEU A 83 -1.40 -6.00 22.03
N ASP A 84 -1.75 -4.72 22.05
CA ASP A 84 -0.81 -3.64 22.33
C ASP A 84 -0.24 -3.77 23.74
N MET A 85 -1.08 -4.01 24.75
CA MET A 85 -0.66 -4.26 26.14
C MET A 85 0.19 -5.53 26.23
N ILE A 86 -0.16 -6.60 25.51
CA ILE A 86 0.60 -7.84 25.52
C ILE A 86 2.01 -7.60 24.96
N ILE A 87 2.13 -6.86 23.87
CA ILE A 87 3.42 -6.51 23.27
C ILE A 87 4.24 -5.63 24.23
N ALA A 88 3.68 -4.55 24.75
CA ALA A 88 4.35 -3.64 25.68
C ALA A 88 4.88 -4.39 26.91
N LEU A 89 4.07 -5.28 27.48
CA LEU A 89 4.47 -6.14 28.60
C LEU A 89 5.63 -7.07 28.23
N GLY A 90 5.64 -7.63 27.02
CA GLY A 90 6.69 -8.52 26.51
C GLY A 90 8.06 -7.85 26.41
N TYR A 91 8.09 -6.55 26.18
CA TYR A 91 9.33 -5.76 26.20
C TYR A 91 9.84 -5.47 27.61
N ARG A 92 8.99 -5.44 28.63
CA ARG A 92 9.32 -5.05 30.01
C ARG A 92 9.63 -6.23 30.93
N VAL A 93 8.92 -7.36 30.75
CA VAL A 93 9.08 -8.54 31.63
C VAL A 93 10.45 -9.19 31.46
N ARG A 94 11.06 -9.53 32.60
CA ARG A 94 12.34 -10.24 32.65
C ARG A 94 12.10 -11.76 32.83
N SER A 95 11.89 -12.45 31.70
CA SER A 95 11.81 -13.92 31.66
C SER A 95 12.49 -14.45 30.38
N ILE A 96 12.80 -15.75 30.38
CA ILE A 96 13.35 -16.44 29.20
C ILE A 96 12.36 -16.35 28.04
N ILE A 97 11.07 -16.51 28.30
CA ILE A 97 10.02 -16.45 27.29
C ILE A 97 9.91 -15.04 26.71
N ALA A 98 9.90 -14.01 27.56
CA ALA A 98 9.89 -12.62 27.09
C ALA A 98 11.16 -12.27 26.28
N THR A 99 12.32 -12.85 26.64
CA THR A 99 13.55 -12.67 25.85
C THR A 99 13.41 -13.30 24.46
N ARG A 100 12.87 -14.52 24.35
CA ARG A 100 12.60 -15.17 23.06
C ARG A 100 11.57 -14.39 22.24
N PHE A 101 10.53 -13.87 22.89
CA PHE A 101 9.57 -12.99 22.23
C PHE A 101 10.24 -11.74 21.62
N ARG A 102 11.10 -11.05 22.39
CA ARG A 102 11.85 -9.90 21.88
C ARG A 102 12.79 -10.26 20.72
N GLN A 103 13.46 -11.40 20.77
CA GLN A 103 14.29 -11.89 19.66
C GLN A 103 13.46 -12.10 18.40
N TRP A 104 12.33 -12.80 18.50
CA TRP A 104 11.39 -13.00 17.39
C TRP A 104 10.86 -11.66 16.84
N ALA A 105 10.40 -10.75 17.72
CA ALA A 105 9.90 -9.44 17.30
C ALA A 105 10.99 -8.61 16.61
N THR A 106 12.23 -8.66 17.11
CA THR A 106 13.38 -8.00 16.51
C THR A 106 13.67 -8.53 15.11
N GLU A 107 13.57 -9.84 14.90
CA GLU A 107 13.74 -10.43 13.56
C GLU A 107 12.66 -9.95 12.58
N ARG A 108 11.40 -9.90 13.02
CA ARG A 108 10.29 -9.37 12.19
C ARG A 108 10.47 -7.90 11.86
N LEU A 109 10.81 -7.08 12.85
CA LEU A 109 11.11 -5.65 12.64
C LEU A 109 12.31 -5.43 11.73
N LYS A 110 13.39 -6.20 11.92
CA LYS A 110 14.56 -6.14 11.05
C LYS A 110 14.22 -6.50 9.61
N GLU A 111 13.44 -7.56 9.41
CA GLU A 111 12.97 -7.96 8.09
C GLU A 111 12.14 -6.85 7.44
N TYR A 112 11.19 -6.26 8.18
CA TYR A 112 10.38 -5.15 7.68
C TYR A 112 11.21 -3.91 7.34
N ILE A 113 12.15 -3.51 8.21
CA ILE A 113 13.01 -2.34 7.97
C ILE A 113 13.90 -2.53 6.75
N VAL A 114 14.46 -3.72 6.57
CA VAL A 114 15.39 -4.01 5.47
C VAL A 114 14.67 -4.24 4.14
N LYS A 115 13.57 -5.03 4.16
CA LYS A 115 12.86 -5.46 2.94
C LYS A 115 11.64 -4.61 2.61
N GLY A 116 11.06 -3.88 3.60
CA GLY A 116 9.81 -3.17 3.49
C GLY A 116 8.55 -4.04 3.71
N PHE A 117 8.72 -5.34 3.98
CA PHE A 117 7.62 -6.27 4.29
C PHE A 117 8.08 -7.40 5.21
N THR A 118 7.12 -8.06 5.86
CA THR A 118 7.27 -9.34 6.56
C THR A 118 5.99 -10.14 6.36
N LEU A 119 6.12 -11.46 6.09
CA LEU A 119 4.99 -12.34 5.79
C LEU A 119 5.06 -13.63 6.62
N ASP A 120 3.90 -14.14 7.00
CA ASP A 120 3.72 -15.48 7.56
C ASP A 120 3.15 -16.39 6.46
N ASP A 121 4.03 -16.89 5.60
CA ASP A 121 3.68 -17.70 4.43
C ASP A 121 2.90 -18.96 4.82
N GLU A 122 3.28 -19.60 5.94
CA GLU A 122 2.61 -20.82 6.39
C GLU A 122 1.17 -20.54 6.84
N ARG A 123 0.95 -19.45 7.56
CA ARG A 123 -0.37 -19.03 7.99
C ARG A 123 -1.26 -18.68 6.80
N LEU A 124 -0.72 -17.94 5.84
CA LEU A 124 -1.45 -17.56 4.62
C LEU A 124 -1.84 -18.78 3.80
N LYS A 125 -0.95 -19.78 3.65
CA LYS A 125 -1.24 -21.05 2.95
C LYS A 125 -2.29 -21.88 3.69
N LYS A 126 -2.19 -22.04 5.02
CA LYS A 126 -3.11 -22.80 5.84
C LYS A 126 -4.54 -22.25 5.87
N LEU A 127 -4.68 -20.94 5.80
CA LEU A 127 -6.00 -20.27 5.81
C LEU A 127 -6.73 -20.32 4.45
N GLY A 128 -6.11 -20.93 3.41
CA GLY A 128 -6.72 -21.06 2.07
C GLY A 128 -7.06 -19.72 1.44
N GLY A 129 -6.34 -18.67 1.85
CA GLY A 129 -6.46 -17.35 1.29
C GLY A 129 -7.26 -16.32 2.09
N GLY A 130 -8.36 -16.60 2.72
CA GLY A 130 -9.13 -15.65 3.56
C GLY A 130 -9.22 -14.19 3.06
N SER A 131 -9.66 -13.26 3.91
CA SER A 131 -9.73 -11.82 3.59
C SER A 131 -8.34 -11.19 3.41
N TYR A 132 -7.38 -11.55 4.24
CA TYR A 132 -6.01 -11.03 4.20
C TYR A 132 -5.24 -11.46 2.95
N TRP A 133 -5.56 -12.62 2.36
CA TRP A 133 -4.99 -13.04 1.09
C TRP A 133 -5.41 -12.10 -0.05
N LYS A 134 -6.68 -11.70 -0.10
CA LYS A 134 -7.16 -10.72 -1.08
C LYS A 134 -6.47 -9.37 -0.92
N GLU A 135 -6.36 -8.89 0.31
CA GLU A 135 -5.65 -7.64 0.63
C GLU A 135 -4.18 -7.71 0.17
N LEU A 136 -3.48 -8.81 0.46
CA LEU A 136 -2.09 -8.99 0.03
C LEU A 136 -1.97 -8.97 -1.50
N LEU A 137 -2.86 -9.68 -2.21
CA LEU A 137 -2.87 -9.68 -3.68
C LEU A 137 -3.14 -8.28 -4.25
N GLU A 138 -4.05 -7.51 -3.63
CA GLU A 138 -4.34 -6.15 -4.06
C GLU A 138 -3.14 -5.22 -3.85
N ARG A 139 -2.45 -5.32 -2.72
CA ARG A 139 -1.20 -4.58 -2.46
C ARG A 139 -0.09 -4.94 -3.46
N ILE A 140 0.11 -6.22 -3.74
CA ILE A 140 1.10 -6.67 -4.72
C ILE A 140 0.77 -6.11 -6.11
N ARG A 141 -0.50 -6.16 -6.52
CA ARG A 141 -0.96 -5.61 -7.81
C ARG A 141 -0.76 -4.10 -7.88
N ASP A 142 -1.07 -3.38 -6.82
CA ASP A 142 -0.85 -1.93 -6.77
C ASP A 142 0.64 -1.56 -6.87
N ILE A 143 1.51 -2.30 -6.18
CA ILE A 143 2.96 -2.12 -6.28
C ILE A 143 3.43 -2.39 -7.72
N ARG A 144 3.02 -3.49 -8.33
CA ARG A 144 3.37 -3.84 -9.72
C ARG A 144 2.84 -2.82 -10.73
N ALA A 145 1.63 -2.30 -10.51
CA ALA A 145 1.00 -1.28 -11.37
C ALA A 145 1.53 0.14 -11.12
N SER A 146 2.40 0.35 -10.12
CA SER A 146 3.03 1.66 -9.93
C SER A 146 3.93 1.96 -11.14
N GLU A 147 3.82 3.19 -11.67
CA GLU A 147 4.49 3.60 -12.91
C GLU A 147 6.00 3.29 -12.88
N LYS A 148 6.64 3.56 -11.75
CA LYS A 148 8.08 3.34 -11.57
C LYS A 148 8.48 1.86 -11.58
N VAL A 149 7.69 1.00 -10.91
CA VAL A 149 7.96 -0.46 -10.86
C VAL A 149 7.63 -1.10 -12.19
N LEU A 150 6.49 -0.74 -12.78
CA LEU A 150 6.07 -1.20 -14.10
C LEU A 150 7.13 -0.87 -15.16
N TYR A 151 7.62 0.38 -15.17
CA TYR A 151 8.68 0.80 -16.08
C TYR A 151 9.92 -0.07 -15.94
N ARG A 152 10.39 -0.27 -14.71
CA ARG A 152 11.58 -1.10 -14.44
C ARG A 152 11.39 -2.54 -14.89
N GLN A 153 10.26 -3.15 -14.56
CA GLN A 153 9.98 -4.55 -14.92
C GLN A 153 9.86 -4.74 -16.42
N ILE A 154 9.23 -3.81 -17.14
CA ILE A 154 9.16 -3.85 -18.60
C ILE A 154 10.56 -3.68 -19.19
N LEU A 155 11.40 -2.80 -18.67
CA LEU A 155 12.79 -2.68 -19.11
C LEU A 155 13.58 -3.96 -18.87
N GLU A 156 13.40 -4.62 -17.72
CA GLU A 156 14.04 -5.90 -17.41
C GLU A 156 13.62 -6.99 -18.42
N ILE A 157 12.34 -7.05 -18.79
CA ILE A 157 11.83 -7.96 -19.82
C ILE A 157 12.46 -7.63 -21.18
N TYR A 158 12.49 -6.35 -21.57
CA TYR A 158 13.05 -5.95 -22.86
C TYR A 158 14.56 -6.14 -22.93
N ALA A 159 15.26 -6.01 -21.81
CA ALA A 159 16.68 -6.33 -21.73
C ALA A 159 16.98 -7.80 -22.09
N THR A 160 15.98 -8.68 -22.05
CA THR A 160 16.10 -10.07 -22.54
C THR A 160 15.86 -10.22 -24.04
N SER A 161 15.39 -9.17 -24.73
CA SER A 161 15.17 -9.20 -26.16
C SER A 161 16.49 -9.19 -26.91
N ILE A 162 16.58 -9.97 -27.99
CA ILE A 162 17.81 -10.05 -28.81
C ILE A 162 18.12 -8.76 -29.59
N ASP A 163 17.13 -7.93 -29.80
CA ASP A 163 17.20 -6.65 -30.53
C ASP A 163 17.13 -5.43 -29.60
N TYR A 164 17.31 -5.63 -28.27
CA TYR A 164 17.30 -4.53 -27.32
C TYR A 164 18.58 -3.70 -27.38
N ASP A 165 18.40 -2.40 -27.62
CA ASP A 165 19.45 -1.39 -27.47
C ASP A 165 18.97 -0.30 -26.48
N PRO A 166 19.59 -0.19 -25.28
CA PRO A 166 19.19 0.80 -24.28
C PRO A 166 19.38 2.24 -24.71
N ARG A 167 20.19 2.49 -25.76
CA ARG A 167 20.44 3.85 -26.32
C ARG A 167 19.52 4.18 -27.47
N ALA A 168 18.81 3.19 -28.01
CA ALA A 168 17.94 3.42 -29.14
C ALA A 168 16.65 4.14 -28.69
N GLN A 169 16.29 5.18 -29.43
CA GLN A 169 15.01 5.90 -29.25
C GLN A 169 13.81 4.94 -29.35
N VAL A 170 13.95 3.90 -30.16
CA VAL A 170 12.96 2.82 -30.33
C VAL A 170 12.56 2.16 -29.00
N SER A 171 13.52 1.95 -28.09
CA SER A 171 13.23 1.33 -26.78
C SER A 171 12.40 2.24 -25.88
N GLN A 172 12.62 3.56 -25.93
CA GLN A 172 11.83 4.53 -25.17
C GLN A 172 10.41 4.70 -25.74
N GLU A 173 10.30 4.75 -27.06
CA GLU A 173 9.00 4.83 -27.75
C GLU A 173 8.17 3.58 -27.53
N PHE A 174 8.80 2.43 -27.48
CA PHE A 174 8.13 1.17 -27.24
C PHE A 174 7.50 1.13 -25.83
N PHE A 175 8.21 1.60 -24.82
CA PHE A 175 7.65 1.67 -23.46
C PHE A 175 6.39 2.57 -23.42
N LYS A 176 6.43 3.76 -24.01
CA LYS A 176 5.26 4.64 -24.12
C LYS A 176 4.09 3.95 -24.81
N LYS A 177 4.38 3.19 -25.87
CA LYS A 177 3.38 2.44 -26.63
C LYS A 177 2.71 1.35 -25.78
N VAL A 178 3.48 0.62 -24.99
CA VAL A 178 2.94 -0.42 -24.08
C VAL A 178 2.07 0.22 -23.00
N GLN A 179 2.55 1.27 -22.36
CA GLN A 179 1.79 1.99 -21.34
C GLN A 179 0.47 2.54 -21.90
N ASN A 180 0.50 3.16 -23.06
CA ASN A 180 -0.70 3.69 -23.70
C ASN A 180 -1.69 2.60 -24.09
N LYS A 181 -1.23 1.43 -24.57
CA LYS A 181 -2.09 0.28 -24.89
C LYS A 181 -2.81 -0.25 -23.65
N ILE A 182 -2.10 -0.38 -22.52
CA ILE A 182 -2.68 -0.84 -21.27
C ILE A 182 -3.73 0.16 -20.76
N HIS A 183 -3.42 1.46 -20.76
CA HIS A 183 -4.40 2.48 -20.37
C HIS A 183 -5.63 2.46 -21.29
N TYR A 184 -5.43 2.45 -22.59
CA TYR A 184 -6.52 2.44 -23.56
C TYR A 184 -7.45 1.23 -23.40
N ALA A 185 -6.88 0.06 -23.14
CA ALA A 185 -7.65 -1.15 -22.92
C ALA A 185 -8.63 -1.03 -21.73
N ILE A 186 -8.27 -0.25 -20.70
CA ILE A 186 -9.05 -0.17 -19.45
C ILE A 186 -10.19 0.85 -19.54
N HIS A 187 -9.95 1.99 -20.17
CA HIS A 187 -10.89 3.12 -20.13
C HIS A 187 -11.06 3.84 -21.47
N GLY A 188 -10.50 3.31 -22.58
CA GLY A 188 -10.66 3.85 -23.92
C GLY A 188 -9.84 5.10 -24.23
N HIS A 189 -8.90 5.49 -23.37
CA HIS A 189 -8.05 6.67 -23.53
C HIS A 189 -6.58 6.32 -23.27
N THR A 190 -5.67 7.00 -23.92
CA THR A 190 -4.26 6.97 -23.53
C THR A 190 -4.04 7.71 -22.22
N ALA A 191 -2.88 7.58 -21.60
CA ALA A 191 -2.57 8.29 -20.36
C ALA A 191 -2.68 9.82 -20.50
N THR A 192 -2.29 10.36 -21.65
CA THR A 192 -2.37 11.79 -21.96
C THR A 192 -3.81 12.27 -22.20
N GLU A 193 -4.59 11.51 -22.95
CA GLU A 193 -6.00 11.78 -23.18
C GLU A 193 -6.82 11.74 -21.88
N LEU A 194 -6.52 10.80 -20.98
CA LEU A 194 -7.17 10.71 -19.68
C LEU A 194 -6.93 11.96 -18.81
N ILE A 195 -5.71 12.47 -18.79
CA ILE A 195 -5.39 13.71 -18.08
C ILE A 195 -6.21 14.88 -18.63
N VAL A 196 -6.26 15.03 -19.95
CA VAL A 196 -7.01 16.13 -20.58
C VAL A 196 -8.51 16.02 -20.34
N GLU A 197 -9.06 14.79 -20.33
CA GLU A 197 -10.48 14.55 -20.10
C GLU A 197 -10.90 14.79 -18.65
N ARG A 198 -10.05 14.40 -17.70
CA ARG A 198 -10.46 14.32 -16.27
C ARG A 198 -9.93 15.45 -15.41
N ALA A 199 -8.79 16.08 -15.78
CA ALA A 199 -8.25 17.23 -15.07
C ALA A 199 -9.13 18.45 -15.28
N ASP A 200 -9.84 18.88 -14.25
CA ASP A 200 -10.81 19.97 -14.28
C ASP A 200 -10.78 20.73 -12.95
N ALA A 201 -10.35 21.98 -12.98
CA ALA A 201 -10.23 22.85 -11.81
C ALA A 201 -11.55 23.04 -11.03
N GLU A 202 -12.69 22.86 -11.69
CA GLU A 202 -14.00 23.01 -11.05
C GLU A 202 -14.42 21.80 -10.24
N LYS A 203 -13.79 20.62 -10.48
CA LYS A 203 -14.05 19.40 -9.70
C LYS A 203 -13.30 19.43 -8.37
N ASP A 204 -13.79 18.66 -7.43
CA ASP A 204 -13.09 18.41 -6.18
C ASP A 204 -11.72 17.77 -6.49
N PHE A 205 -10.67 18.34 -5.88
CA PHE A 205 -9.29 17.92 -6.09
C PHE A 205 -8.86 17.84 -7.57
N MET A 206 -9.41 18.70 -8.44
CA MET A 206 -9.20 18.69 -9.88
C MET A 206 -9.64 17.39 -10.59
N GLY A 207 -10.53 16.60 -9.99
CA GLY A 207 -10.89 15.28 -10.50
C GLY A 207 -9.92 14.16 -10.15
N LEU A 208 -8.87 14.42 -9.36
CA LEU A 208 -7.99 13.38 -8.84
C LEU A 208 -8.73 12.55 -7.79
N LEU A 209 -8.60 11.23 -7.90
CA LEU A 209 -9.16 10.27 -6.96
C LEU A 209 -8.12 9.70 -5.99
N THR A 210 -6.83 9.86 -6.32
CA THR A 210 -5.71 9.40 -5.48
C THR A 210 -4.61 10.46 -5.43
N PHE A 211 -4.25 10.91 -4.21
CA PHE A 211 -3.14 11.85 -3.98
C PHE A 211 -2.70 11.77 -2.50
N LYS A 212 -1.56 12.38 -2.16
CA LYS A 212 -1.02 12.43 -0.79
C LYS A 212 -1.38 13.74 -0.11
N GLY A 213 -1.69 13.67 1.19
CA GLY A 213 -2.01 14.86 1.99
C GLY A 213 -3.42 15.38 1.75
N ASN A 214 -3.66 16.65 2.11
CA ASN A 214 -5.01 17.27 2.05
C ASN A 214 -5.36 17.84 0.69
N HIS A 215 -4.38 18.12 -0.16
CA HIS A 215 -4.55 18.68 -1.50
C HIS A 215 -3.55 18.07 -2.47
N PRO A 216 -3.94 17.82 -3.73
CA PRO A 216 -3.05 17.29 -4.74
C PRO A 216 -1.92 18.26 -5.06
N THR A 217 -0.77 17.72 -5.45
CA THR A 217 0.38 18.44 -5.97
C THR A 217 0.35 18.52 -7.50
N LEU A 218 1.12 19.43 -8.09
CA LEU A 218 1.25 19.52 -9.56
C LEU A 218 1.79 18.22 -10.17
N ILE A 219 2.68 17.50 -9.47
CA ILE A 219 3.22 16.23 -9.94
C ILE A 219 2.11 15.18 -9.98
N GLU A 220 1.27 15.14 -8.95
CA GLU A 220 0.13 14.24 -8.90
C GLU A 220 -0.92 14.57 -9.96
N ALA A 221 -1.16 15.86 -10.23
CA ALA A 221 -2.06 16.32 -11.31
C ALA A 221 -1.57 15.92 -12.72
N LYS A 222 -0.27 15.73 -12.90
CA LYS A 222 0.36 15.26 -14.15
C LYS A 222 0.44 13.74 -14.29
N THR A 223 -0.07 12.99 -13.31
CA THR A 223 0.02 11.53 -13.27
C THR A 223 -1.35 10.92 -13.58
N ALA A 224 -1.50 10.31 -14.74
CA ALA A 224 -2.77 9.76 -15.24
C ALA A 224 -3.41 8.74 -14.25
N LYS A 225 -2.63 7.89 -13.62
CA LYS A 225 -3.10 6.90 -12.65
C LYS A 225 -3.94 7.53 -11.53
N ASN A 226 -3.67 8.77 -11.15
CA ASN A 226 -4.34 9.45 -10.05
C ASN A 226 -5.79 9.86 -10.36
N TYR A 227 -6.20 9.80 -11.61
CA TYR A 227 -7.56 10.05 -12.07
C TYR A 227 -8.38 8.78 -12.26
N LEU A 228 -7.78 7.60 -12.03
CA LEU A 228 -8.46 6.31 -12.18
C LEU A 228 -9.31 5.99 -10.96
N ASN A 229 -10.51 5.46 -11.18
CA ASN A 229 -11.34 4.92 -10.12
C ASN A 229 -10.85 3.52 -9.67
N GLU A 230 -11.41 3.01 -8.57
CA GLU A 230 -11.00 1.72 -8.01
C GLU A 230 -11.12 0.55 -9.00
N LYS A 231 -12.16 0.53 -9.85
CA LYS A 231 -12.37 -0.53 -10.85
C LYS A 231 -11.29 -0.46 -11.93
N GLU A 232 -11.00 0.74 -12.41
CA GLU A 232 -9.95 0.99 -13.41
C GLU A 232 -8.56 0.66 -12.85
N LEU A 233 -8.27 1.06 -11.60
CA LEU A 233 -7.01 0.71 -10.92
C LEU A 233 -6.85 -0.80 -10.74
N ARG A 234 -7.93 -1.48 -10.38
CA ARG A 234 -7.92 -2.95 -10.24
C ARG A 234 -7.70 -3.63 -11.58
N ALA A 235 -8.38 -3.20 -12.64
CA ALA A 235 -8.20 -3.72 -13.99
C ALA A 235 -6.76 -3.48 -14.49
N LEU A 236 -6.21 -2.28 -14.28
CA LEU A 236 -4.81 -1.95 -14.58
C LEU A 236 -3.85 -2.92 -13.91
N GLY A 237 -4.00 -3.12 -12.59
CA GLY A 237 -3.16 -4.03 -11.82
C GLY A 237 -3.26 -5.48 -12.29
N GLN A 238 -4.45 -5.94 -12.72
CA GLN A 238 -4.65 -7.29 -13.23
C GLN A 238 -3.99 -7.51 -14.60
N LEU A 239 -4.17 -6.58 -15.54
CA LEU A 239 -3.54 -6.64 -16.86
C LEU A 239 -2.01 -6.60 -16.78
N VAL A 240 -1.49 -5.68 -15.99
CA VAL A 240 -0.05 -5.57 -15.75
C VAL A 240 0.51 -6.86 -15.15
N SER A 241 -0.13 -7.40 -14.10
CA SER A 241 0.32 -8.65 -13.48
C SER A 241 0.29 -9.82 -14.46
N GLY A 242 -0.77 -9.96 -15.24
CA GLY A 242 -0.87 -11.04 -16.24
C GLY A 242 0.20 -10.94 -17.33
N TYR A 243 0.52 -9.73 -17.77
CA TYR A 243 1.60 -9.50 -18.75
C TYR A 243 2.98 -9.86 -18.18
N LEU A 244 3.26 -9.46 -16.94
CA LEU A 244 4.52 -9.74 -16.26
C LEU A 244 4.69 -11.25 -15.95
N ASP A 245 3.65 -11.90 -15.42
CA ASP A 245 3.66 -13.34 -15.14
C ASP A 245 3.93 -14.16 -16.42
N PHE A 246 3.39 -13.72 -17.56
CA PHE A 246 3.68 -14.33 -18.83
C PHE A 246 5.13 -14.11 -19.26
N ALA A 247 5.64 -12.89 -19.10
CA ALA A 247 7.01 -12.57 -19.47
C ALA A 247 8.03 -13.37 -18.65
N GLU A 248 7.83 -13.50 -17.35
CA GLU A 248 8.63 -14.35 -16.47
C GLU A 248 8.65 -15.79 -16.98
N ARG A 249 7.47 -16.33 -17.38
CA ARG A 249 7.37 -17.68 -17.91
C ARG A 249 8.10 -17.88 -19.25
N GLN A 250 8.15 -16.86 -20.12
CA GLN A 250 8.95 -16.96 -21.36
C GLN A 250 10.44 -16.93 -21.07
N ALA A 251 10.87 -16.10 -20.12
CA ALA A 251 12.26 -16.04 -19.67
C ALA A 251 12.72 -17.38 -19.06
N GLU A 252 11.90 -18.03 -18.22
CA GLU A 252 12.19 -19.36 -17.65
C GLU A 252 12.31 -20.45 -18.73
N ARG A 253 11.65 -20.30 -19.88
CA ARG A 253 11.74 -21.22 -21.02
C ARG A 253 12.91 -20.92 -21.95
N GLU A 254 13.70 -19.91 -21.64
CA GLU A 254 14.83 -19.44 -22.48
C GLU A 254 14.38 -19.14 -23.92
N GLN A 255 13.11 -18.70 -24.08
CA GLN A 255 12.57 -18.45 -25.39
C GLN A 255 13.08 -17.12 -25.91
N VAL A 256 13.77 -17.15 -27.04
CA VAL A 256 14.29 -15.95 -27.70
C VAL A 256 13.13 -15.10 -28.18
N MET A 257 13.03 -13.86 -27.70
CA MET A 257 11.99 -12.89 -28.04
C MET A 257 12.61 -11.62 -28.58
N THR A 258 11.95 -11.01 -29.56
CA THR A 258 12.23 -9.64 -30.03
C THR A 258 11.32 -8.65 -29.31
N MET A 259 11.65 -7.36 -29.35
CA MET A 259 10.77 -6.29 -28.83
C MET A 259 9.41 -6.33 -29.52
N ASN A 260 9.35 -6.66 -30.79
CA ASN A 260 8.11 -6.79 -31.54
C ASN A 260 7.26 -7.98 -31.08
N ASP A 261 7.88 -9.10 -30.72
CA ASP A 261 7.17 -10.25 -30.14
C ASP A 261 6.49 -9.90 -28.82
N TRP A 262 7.15 -9.14 -27.97
CA TRP A 262 6.57 -8.64 -26.71
C TRP A 262 5.36 -7.72 -26.94
N ALA A 263 5.43 -6.83 -27.96
CA ALA A 263 4.28 -5.98 -28.32
C ALA A 263 3.10 -6.80 -28.84
N ALA A 264 3.36 -7.77 -29.75
CA ALA A 264 2.34 -8.63 -30.28
C ALA A 264 1.71 -9.52 -29.20
N TYR A 265 2.48 -9.87 -28.19
CA TYR A 265 1.98 -10.67 -27.08
C TYR A 265 1.05 -9.86 -26.18
N LEU A 266 1.39 -8.62 -25.87
CA LEU A 266 0.48 -7.70 -25.16
C LEU A 266 -0.86 -7.59 -25.90
N ASP A 267 -0.83 -7.38 -27.23
CA ASP A 267 -2.03 -7.28 -28.05
C ASP A 267 -2.88 -8.56 -27.98
N ARG A 268 -2.26 -9.74 -27.94
CA ARG A 268 -2.99 -11.02 -27.75
C ARG A 268 -3.66 -11.10 -26.38
N ILE A 269 -2.94 -10.73 -25.31
CA ILE A 269 -3.50 -10.72 -23.95
C ILE A 269 -4.72 -9.80 -23.91
N LEU A 270 -4.58 -8.56 -24.39
CA LEU A 270 -5.67 -7.59 -24.42
C LEU A 270 -6.87 -8.11 -25.21
N THR A 271 -6.64 -8.66 -26.41
CA THR A 271 -7.70 -9.23 -27.24
C THR A 271 -8.40 -10.42 -26.56
N MET A 272 -7.62 -11.34 -25.96
CA MET A 272 -8.18 -12.49 -25.24
C MET A 272 -8.97 -12.09 -24.00
N SER A 273 -8.63 -10.97 -23.37
CA SER A 273 -9.38 -10.39 -22.25
C SER A 273 -10.63 -9.62 -22.70
N GLY A 274 -10.88 -9.51 -24.01
CA GLY A 274 -12.04 -8.77 -24.56
C GLY A 274 -11.85 -7.25 -24.58
N GLU A 275 -10.63 -6.78 -24.39
CA GLU A 275 -10.32 -5.36 -24.31
C GLU A 275 -10.11 -4.74 -25.72
N GLN A 276 -10.33 -3.43 -25.82
CA GLN A 276 -10.11 -2.70 -27.06
C GLN A 276 -8.62 -2.40 -27.26
N LEU A 277 -8.15 -2.55 -28.49
CA LEU A 277 -6.78 -2.25 -28.86
C LEU A 277 -6.62 -0.81 -29.32
N LEU A 278 -5.63 -0.11 -28.79
CA LEU A 278 -5.24 1.21 -29.27
C LEU A 278 -4.71 1.12 -30.71
N GLN A 279 -5.34 1.87 -31.61
CA GLN A 279 -4.87 2.08 -32.98
C GLN A 279 -4.06 3.38 -33.04
N GLY A 280 -2.74 3.27 -33.26
CA GLY A 280 -1.86 4.44 -33.31
C GLY A 280 -1.30 4.85 -31.95
N SER A 281 -1.06 6.17 -31.76
CA SER A 281 -0.41 6.73 -30.55
C SER A 281 -1.33 7.52 -29.64
N GLY A 282 -2.62 7.59 -29.95
CA GLY A 282 -3.57 8.51 -29.32
C GLY A 282 -3.64 9.86 -30.02
N SER A 283 -4.60 10.69 -29.62
CA SER A 283 -4.92 12.00 -30.22
C SER A 283 -4.30 13.18 -29.48
N VAL A 284 -3.79 12.99 -28.26
CA VAL A 284 -3.23 14.05 -27.41
C VAL A 284 -1.76 13.79 -27.16
N SER A 285 -0.93 14.81 -27.42
CA SER A 285 0.51 14.74 -27.16
C SER A 285 0.82 14.85 -25.66
N HIS A 286 2.01 14.41 -25.27
CA HIS A 286 2.46 14.55 -23.89
C HIS A 286 2.54 16.02 -23.45
N GLU A 287 3.01 16.89 -24.34
CA GLU A 287 3.17 18.31 -24.07
C GLU A 287 1.82 18.99 -23.82
N GLU A 288 0.85 18.76 -24.68
CA GLU A 288 -0.53 19.27 -24.53
C GLU A 288 -1.17 18.81 -23.21
N ALA A 289 -1.01 17.54 -22.84
CA ALA A 289 -1.54 17.02 -21.58
C ALA A 289 -0.88 17.65 -20.35
N MET A 290 0.45 17.85 -20.38
CA MET A 290 1.19 18.48 -19.28
C MET A 290 0.87 19.97 -19.14
N GLU A 291 0.66 20.67 -20.24
CA GLU A 291 0.21 22.07 -20.26
C GLU A 291 -1.21 22.18 -19.70
N HIS A 292 -2.14 21.36 -20.19
CA HIS A 292 -3.51 21.31 -19.69
C HIS A 292 -3.56 21.07 -18.17
N ALA A 293 -2.90 20.01 -17.69
CA ALA A 293 -2.82 19.72 -16.26
C ALA A 293 -2.24 20.89 -15.44
N THR A 294 -1.25 21.61 -16.02
CA THR A 294 -0.63 22.75 -15.33
C THR A 294 -1.59 23.94 -15.27
N MET A 295 -2.35 24.20 -16.34
CA MET A 295 -3.34 25.27 -16.38
C MET A 295 -4.47 24.99 -15.38
N GLU A 296 -5.04 23.79 -15.41
CA GLU A 296 -6.11 23.39 -14.49
C GLU A 296 -5.64 23.40 -13.03
N TYR A 297 -4.41 22.95 -12.75
CA TYR A 297 -3.84 23.04 -11.42
C TYR A 297 -3.67 24.48 -10.92
N ARG A 298 -3.27 25.42 -11.77
CA ARG A 298 -3.17 26.83 -11.39
C ARG A 298 -4.54 27.42 -11.06
N LYS A 299 -5.58 27.13 -11.86
CA LYS A 299 -6.96 27.54 -11.58
C LYS A 299 -7.46 26.94 -10.25
N TYR A 300 -7.25 25.65 -10.06
CA TYR A 300 -7.60 24.95 -8.82
C TYR A 300 -6.94 25.59 -7.60
N LYS A 301 -5.64 25.85 -7.68
CA LYS A 301 -4.89 26.53 -6.60
C LYS A 301 -5.49 27.89 -6.28
N GLN A 302 -5.81 28.70 -7.29
CA GLN A 302 -6.42 30.02 -7.09
C GLN A 302 -7.80 29.92 -6.41
N ARG A 303 -8.58 28.91 -6.76
CA ARG A 303 -9.91 28.66 -6.16
C ARG A 303 -9.81 28.19 -4.71
N THR A 304 -8.82 27.40 -4.37
CA THR A 304 -8.67 26.76 -3.04
C THR A 304 -7.78 27.55 -2.07
N LEU A 305 -7.23 28.69 -2.47
CA LEU A 305 -6.50 29.58 -1.57
C LEU A 305 -7.42 30.10 -0.46
N SER A 306 -6.95 30.01 0.77
CA SER A 306 -7.56 30.71 1.91
C SER A 306 -7.46 32.24 1.71
N ASP A 307 -8.32 33.00 2.37
CA ASP A 307 -8.30 34.48 2.27
C ASP A 307 -6.93 35.02 2.74
N VAL A 308 -6.33 34.41 3.76
CA VAL A 308 -4.99 34.77 4.28
C VAL A 308 -3.90 34.54 3.22
N GLU A 309 -3.94 33.41 2.50
CA GLU A 309 -2.99 33.13 1.42
C GLU A 309 -3.15 34.05 0.23
N ARG A 310 -4.38 34.44 -0.10
CA ARG A 310 -4.67 35.46 -1.15
C ARG A 310 -4.09 36.81 -0.78
N ASP A 311 -4.30 37.27 0.44
CA ASP A 311 -3.78 38.55 0.95
C ASP A 311 -2.25 38.55 0.99
N TYR A 312 -1.63 37.42 1.37
CA TYR A 312 -0.19 37.25 1.36
C TYR A 312 0.39 37.35 -0.07
N LEU A 313 -0.19 36.62 -1.02
CA LEU A 313 0.24 36.65 -2.44
C LEU A 313 0.03 38.04 -3.06
N PHE A 314 -1.05 38.73 -2.72
CA PHE A 314 -1.31 40.09 -3.17
C PHE A 314 -0.23 41.06 -2.63
N SER A 315 0.16 40.92 -1.37
CA SER A 315 1.19 41.75 -0.72
C SER A 315 2.56 41.55 -1.39
N ILE A 316 2.97 40.28 -1.67
CA ILE A 316 4.22 39.98 -2.37
C ILE A 316 4.21 40.61 -3.78
N LYS A 317 3.15 40.43 -4.53
CA LYS A 317 3.03 40.96 -5.89
C LYS A 317 3.10 42.47 -5.90
N SER A 318 2.48 43.16 -4.94
CA SER A 318 2.55 44.63 -4.80
C SER A 318 3.98 45.12 -4.49
N ILE A 319 4.75 44.35 -3.71
CA ILE A 319 6.16 44.64 -3.43
C ILE A 319 7.01 44.44 -4.67
N GLU A 320 6.84 43.34 -5.42
CA GLU A 320 7.58 43.09 -6.66
C GLU A 320 7.31 44.17 -7.73
N ASP A 321 6.05 44.58 -7.87
CA ASP A 321 5.67 45.63 -8.81
C ASP A 321 6.23 47.02 -8.40
N SER A 322 6.37 47.27 -7.10
CA SER A 322 6.98 48.50 -6.60
C SER A 322 8.51 48.53 -6.80
N VAL A 323 9.17 47.38 -6.70
CA VAL A 323 10.62 47.24 -6.96
C VAL A 323 10.90 47.44 -8.44
N LYS A 324 10.11 46.81 -9.34
CA LYS A 324 10.25 46.96 -10.80
C LYS A 324 9.97 48.36 -11.34
N LYS A 325 9.27 49.21 -10.60
CA LYS A 325 9.02 50.60 -10.98
C LYS A 325 10.12 51.55 -10.52
N ASN A 326 11.01 51.12 -9.65
CA ASN A 326 12.11 51.91 -9.11
C ASN A 326 13.48 51.57 -9.74
N ASP A 327 13.52 50.57 -10.61
CA ASP A 327 14.62 50.28 -11.55
C ASP A 327 14.28 50.85 -12.96
#